data_2eeb72a45cc04d89dd8d8f49ddc6a111
#
_entry.id   2eeb72a45cc04d89dd8d8f49ddc6a111
#
_cell.length_a   1.000
_cell.length_b   1.000
_cell.length_c   1.000
_cell.angle_alpha   90.00
_cell.angle_beta   90.00
_cell.angle_gamma   90.00
#
_symmetry.space_group_name_H-M   'P 1'
#
loop_
_entity.id
_entity.type
_entity.pdbx_description
1 polymer ?
#
loop_
_entity_poly.entity_id
_entity_poly.type
_entity_poly.pdbx_seq_one_letter_code
_entity_poly.pdbx_strand_id
1 'polypeptide(L)'
;MSIVGGSAGRARRWCPPLGVISLLLVHTSVFAQTPPPTVSTAATLTVLGGAVELVRADGGRATAASGTSLSVGDRIVTADDARALVTFLDGTTVTVEPRSEITVQAMDVGGRARSNIQILITAGTVWARIANLLGGRGTVSLASNTHAAIARDGLIGAESRRDGSFVCWTRSGTVQLVDAGGASQGLLEPGQKATIPGRGRPVTEDFSVHRSVVEVTARGPLWPLVVMPDGVRLAGFVAPGIEVNQVFGSLTARREGETRIVEVPGGHPGPYRVLLTGIADGAFTATVTGRVRGRAVFERKWTGTVARGQRLAAGVVQDFDVRQSVGANEAEVLNGLVSSLRPDRAPVPGFVLLSPLEVAAAERR
;
A
#
# COMPACT_ATOMS: atom_id res chain seq x y z
N MET A 1 12.74 -47.04 66.42
CA MET A 1 12.92 -46.56 67.76
C MET A 1 11.89 -45.51 68.04
N SER A 2 10.74 -45.92 68.52
CA SER A 2 10.21 -45.65 69.87
C SER A 2 9.89 -44.17 70.10
N ILE A 3 8.79 -43.69 70.61
CA ILE A 3 7.56 -44.18 71.30
C ILE A 3 6.65 -42.98 71.52
N VAL A 4 5.34 -43.07 71.25
CA VAL A 4 4.18 -43.00 72.14
C VAL A 4 3.92 -41.74 72.97
N GLY A 5 2.63 -41.33 72.97
CA GLY A 5 1.92 -40.64 74.04
C GLY A 5 0.98 -39.56 73.44
N GLY A 6 -0.26 -39.60 73.38
CA GLY A 6 -1.33 -40.17 74.20
C GLY A 6 -1.83 -39.13 75.18
N SER A 7 -2.99 -38.44 74.93
CA SER A 7 -3.98 -38.29 76.00
C SER A 7 -5.31 -37.65 75.53
N ALA A 8 -6.36 -38.30 75.94
CA ALA A 8 -7.77 -37.93 75.75
C ALA A 8 -8.20 -36.79 76.67
N GLY A 9 -9.06 -35.93 76.23
CA GLY A 9 -9.69 -34.87 77.00
C GLY A 9 -11.15 -34.68 76.62
N ARG A 10 -12.03 -35.00 77.52
CA ARG A 10 -13.47 -35.15 77.50
C ARG A 10 -14.30 -33.94 77.04
N ALA A 11 -15.40 -34.32 76.48
CA ALA A 11 -16.57 -33.60 76.11
C ALA A 11 -17.07 -32.54 77.12
N ARG A 12 -17.58 -31.45 76.61
CA ARG A 12 -18.75 -30.74 77.18
C ARG A 12 -19.69 -30.26 76.03
N ARG A 13 -20.89 -30.84 76.03
CA ARG A 13 -22.04 -30.38 75.26
C ARG A 13 -22.51 -29.04 75.84
N TRP A 14 -22.60 -28.05 75.05
CA TRP A 14 -23.46 -26.90 75.30
C TRP A 14 -24.28 -26.60 74.02
N CYS A 15 -25.61 -26.74 74.19
CA CYS A 15 -26.55 -26.15 73.27
C CYS A 15 -26.82 -24.70 73.67
N PRO A 16 -26.89 -23.78 72.76
CA PRO A 16 -27.70 -22.59 72.90
C PRO A 16 -28.64 -22.39 71.68
N PRO A 17 -29.52 -21.43 71.79
CA PRO A 17 -30.89 -21.54 71.28
C PRO A 17 -31.04 -21.09 69.82
N LEU A 18 -32.13 -21.52 69.21
CA LEU A 18 -32.66 -21.10 67.91
C LEU A 18 -32.72 -19.57 67.78
N GLY A 19 -31.76 -19.00 67.05
CA GLY A 19 -31.87 -17.64 66.52
C GLY A 19 -32.31 -17.70 65.05
N VAL A 20 -33.50 -17.16 64.80
CA VAL A 20 -34.05 -16.98 63.45
C VAL A 20 -33.15 -15.96 62.74
N ILE A 21 -32.30 -16.43 61.82
CA ILE A 21 -31.56 -15.55 60.91
C ILE A 21 -32.44 -15.35 59.66
N SER A 22 -33.07 -14.18 59.56
CA SER A 22 -33.67 -13.71 58.34
C SER A 22 -32.58 -13.50 57.31
N LEU A 23 -32.51 -14.40 56.34
CA LEU A 23 -31.61 -14.30 55.20
C LEU A 23 -32.20 -13.27 54.20
N LEU A 24 -31.76 -12.03 54.28
CA LEU A 24 -32.01 -10.99 53.29
C LEU A 24 -31.24 -11.39 52.03
N LEU A 25 -31.91 -12.02 51.06
CA LEU A 25 -31.46 -12.21 49.70
C LEU A 25 -31.37 -10.85 48.97
N VAL A 26 -30.20 -10.22 49.04
CA VAL A 26 -29.88 -9.09 48.17
C VAL A 26 -29.66 -9.64 46.76
N HIS A 27 -30.67 -9.51 45.92
CA HIS A 27 -30.52 -9.76 44.48
C HIS A 27 -29.66 -8.65 43.90
N THR A 28 -28.33 -8.85 43.82
CA THR A 28 -27.46 -8.04 42.97
C THR A 28 -27.73 -8.41 41.52
N SER A 29 -28.55 -7.61 40.85
CA SER A 29 -28.68 -7.66 39.39
C SER A 29 -27.33 -7.26 38.79
N VAL A 30 -26.52 -8.25 38.43
CA VAL A 30 -25.34 -8.05 37.60
C VAL A 30 -25.84 -7.66 36.21
N PHE A 31 -25.91 -6.37 35.92
CA PHE A 31 -26.09 -5.88 34.56
C PHE A 31 -24.82 -6.39 33.80
N ALA A 32 -25.02 -7.44 33.03
CA ALA A 32 -24.04 -7.83 32.02
C ALA A 32 -23.85 -6.65 31.05
N GLN A 33 -22.83 -5.84 31.26
CA GLN A 33 -22.41 -4.83 30.29
C GLN A 33 -22.00 -5.62 29.05
N THR A 34 -22.84 -5.59 28.02
CA THR A 34 -22.43 -6.01 26.69
C THR A 34 -21.21 -5.18 26.33
N PRO A 35 -20.04 -5.80 26.11
CA PRO A 35 -18.87 -5.03 25.70
C PRO A 35 -19.25 -4.24 24.44
N PRO A 36 -18.86 -2.95 24.33
CA PRO A 36 -19.12 -2.18 23.15
C PRO A 36 -18.56 -2.95 21.95
N PRO A 37 -19.26 -2.98 20.81
CA PRO A 37 -18.77 -3.63 19.63
C PRO A 37 -17.39 -3.03 19.32
N THR A 38 -16.35 -3.84 19.43
CA THR A 38 -15.01 -3.48 18.96
C THR A 38 -15.10 -3.40 17.44
N VAL A 39 -15.35 -2.20 16.93
CA VAL A 39 -15.18 -1.91 15.51
C VAL A 39 -13.68 -1.99 15.25
N SER A 40 -13.21 -3.17 14.89
CA SER A 40 -11.84 -3.35 14.42
C SER A 40 -11.73 -2.71 13.05
N THR A 41 -11.37 -1.43 13.01
CA THR A 41 -11.04 -0.74 11.76
C THR A 41 -9.70 -1.29 11.27
N ALA A 42 -9.74 -2.36 10.51
CA ALA A 42 -8.54 -3.00 9.97
C ALA A 42 -8.06 -2.35 8.66
N ALA A 43 -8.89 -1.51 8.02
CA ALA A 43 -8.55 -0.78 6.81
C ALA A 43 -9.32 0.54 6.68
N THR A 44 -8.70 1.52 5.99
CA THR A 44 -9.30 2.80 5.63
C THR A 44 -9.20 3.05 4.14
N LEU A 45 -10.23 3.71 3.60
CA LEU A 45 -10.30 4.14 2.20
C LEU A 45 -9.91 5.62 2.10
N THR A 46 -9.05 5.94 1.15
CA THR A 46 -8.73 7.31 0.73
C THR A 46 -9.10 7.48 -0.75
N VAL A 47 -9.87 8.49 -1.07
CA VAL A 47 -10.17 8.85 -2.46
C VAL A 47 -9.01 9.68 -2.99
N LEU A 48 -8.29 9.17 -4.00
CA LEU A 48 -7.18 9.85 -4.64
C LEU A 48 -7.62 10.78 -5.78
N GLY A 49 -8.85 10.63 -6.26
CA GLY A 49 -9.44 11.45 -7.31
C GLY A 49 -10.64 10.78 -7.96
N GLY A 50 -11.49 11.58 -8.61
CA GLY A 50 -12.68 11.10 -9.29
C GLY A 50 -13.78 10.57 -8.37
N ALA A 51 -14.82 9.97 -8.95
CA ALA A 51 -15.94 9.40 -8.21
C ALA A 51 -15.67 7.94 -7.81
N VAL A 52 -15.69 7.68 -6.52
CA VAL A 52 -15.55 6.34 -5.94
C VAL A 52 -16.85 5.98 -5.22
N GLU A 53 -17.44 4.85 -5.57
CA GLU A 53 -18.61 4.29 -4.88
C GLU A 53 -18.15 3.22 -3.88
N LEU A 54 -18.73 3.26 -2.68
CA LEU A 54 -18.60 2.22 -1.68
C LEU A 54 -19.92 1.49 -1.54
N VAL A 55 -19.92 0.18 -1.78
CA VAL A 55 -21.05 -0.69 -1.53
C VAL A 55 -20.74 -1.53 -0.31
N ARG A 56 -21.52 -1.36 0.74
CA ARG A 56 -21.37 -2.07 2.01
C ARG A 56 -21.77 -3.54 1.87
N ALA A 57 -21.29 -4.37 2.77
CA ALA A 57 -21.62 -5.80 2.80
C ALA A 57 -23.14 -6.05 2.94
N ASP A 58 -23.90 -5.13 3.55
CA ASP A 58 -25.37 -5.17 3.68
C ASP A 58 -26.12 -4.66 2.43
N GLY A 59 -25.39 -4.24 1.39
CA GLY A 59 -25.94 -3.70 0.14
C GLY A 59 -26.12 -2.19 0.13
N GLY A 60 -25.85 -1.48 1.23
CA GLY A 60 -25.88 -0.02 1.29
C GLY A 60 -24.86 0.59 0.31
N ARG A 61 -25.27 1.63 -0.43
CA ARG A 61 -24.42 2.32 -1.40
C ARG A 61 -24.25 3.77 -1.02
N ALA A 62 -23.00 4.26 -1.14
CA ALA A 62 -22.68 5.65 -0.88
C ALA A 62 -21.47 6.09 -1.74
N THR A 63 -21.39 7.39 -2.04
CA THR A 63 -20.14 7.97 -2.53
C THR A 63 -19.11 7.91 -1.41
N ALA A 64 -17.96 7.34 -1.71
CA ALA A 64 -16.89 7.19 -0.73
C ALA A 64 -16.26 8.53 -0.38
N ALA A 65 -15.94 8.72 0.90
CA ALA A 65 -15.13 9.84 1.39
C ALA A 65 -13.79 9.32 1.90
N SER A 66 -12.74 10.15 1.81
CA SER A 66 -11.44 9.83 2.40
C SER A 66 -11.56 9.67 3.92
N GLY A 67 -10.88 8.67 4.48
CA GLY A 67 -10.97 8.30 5.91
C GLY A 67 -12.09 7.31 6.23
N THR A 68 -12.86 6.87 5.24
CA THR A 68 -13.93 5.87 5.45
C THR A 68 -13.34 4.53 5.88
N SER A 69 -13.81 3.99 7.01
CA SER A 69 -13.45 2.66 7.47
C SER A 69 -14.08 1.58 6.58
N LEU A 70 -13.32 0.54 6.28
CA LEU A 70 -13.75 -0.60 5.49
C LEU A 70 -13.98 -1.82 6.38
N SER A 71 -14.91 -2.65 5.96
CA SER A 71 -15.26 -3.94 6.55
C SER A 71 -15.10 -5.07 5.54
N VAL A 72 -14.98 -6.30 6.02
CA VAL A 72 -15.04 -7.49 5.15
C VAL A 72 -16.40 -7.53 4.46
N GLY A 73 -16.39 -7.80 3.16
CA GLY A 73 -17.58 -7.77 2.31
C GLY A 73 -17.83 -6.41 1.63
N ASP A 74 -17.17 -5.33 2.07
CA ASP A 74 -17.30 -4.04 1.41
C ASP A 74 -16.68 -4.09 0.01
N ARG A 75 -17.35 -3.44 -0.94
CA ARG A 75 -16.95 -3.36 -2.33
C ARG A 75 -16.69 -1.92 -2.75
N ILE A 76 -15.59 -1.70 -3.44
CA ILE A 76 -15.14 -0.40 -3.92
C ILE A 76 -15.22 -0.41 -5.44
N VAL A 77 -15.87 0.60 -6.01
CA VAL A 77 -16.01 0.79 -7.46
C VAL A 77 -15.45 2.16 -7.84
N THR A 78 -14.50 2.18 -8.76
CA THR A 78 -13.88 3.42 -9.28
C THR A 78 -14.43 3.76 -10.67
N ALA A 79 -14.79 5.02 -10.89
CA ALA A 79 -15.19 5.53 -12.19
C ALA A 79 -13.98 5.61 -13.19
N ASP A 80 -14.21 6.08 -14.40
CA ASP A 80 -13.22 6.11 -15.48
C ASP A 80 -11.96 6.94 -15.19
N ASP A 81 -12.08 7.97 -14.36
CA ASP A 81 -11.01 8.87 -13.93
C ASP A 81 -10.69 8.74 -12.43
N ALA A 82 -11.41 7.87 -11.73
CA ALA A 82 -11.31 7.74 -10.28
C ALA A 82 -10.19 6.79 -9.85
N ARG A 83 -9.65 7.07 -8.68
CA ARG A 83 -8.71 6.19 -7.96
C ARG A 83 -8.97 6.21 -6.48
N ALA A 84 -8.73 5.08 -5.86
CA ALA A 84 -8.81 4.93 -4.42
C ALA A 84 -7.55 4.24 -3.86
N LEU A 85 -7.26 4.51 -2.60
CA LEU A 85 -6.21 3.85 -1.84
C LEU A 85 -6.83 3.19 -0.63
N VAL A 86 -6.64 1.91 -0.49
CA VAL A 86 -6.97 1.16 0.73
C VAL A 86 -5.69 1.01 1.54
N THR A 87 -5.71 1.47 2.78
CA THR A 87 -4.59 1.34 3.72
C THR A 87 -4.99 0.41 4.85
N PHE A 88 -4.25 -0.67 5.01
CA PHE A 88 -4.43 -1.65 6.08
C PHE A 88 -3.60 -1.30 7.31
N LEU A 89 -3.99 -1.81 8.48
CA LEU A 89 -3.35 -1.51 9.76
C LEU A 89 -1.87 -1.95 9.81
N ASP A 90 -1.48 -2.98 9.05
CA ASP A 90 -0.07 -3.43 8.94
C ASP A 90 0.79 -2.54 8.03
N GLY A 91 0.24 -1.45 7.51
CA GLY A 91 0.89 -0.54 6.58
C GLY A 91 0.85 -1.00 5.12
N THR A 92 0.25 -2.13 4.82
CA THR A 92 -0.02 -2.57 3.44
C THR A 92 -0.99 -1.60 2.79
N THR A 93 -0.73 -1.24 1.54
CA THR A 93 -1.59 -0.37 0.75
C THR A 93 -1.98 -1.02 -0.56
N VAL A 94 -3.23 -0.80 -0.97
CA VAL A 94 -3.74 -1.25 -2.27
C VAL A 94 -4.33 -0.04 -3.00
N THR A 95 -3.71 0.36 -4.09
CA THR A 95 -4.24 1.38 -5.00
C THR A 95 -5.20 0.70 -5.97
N VAL A 96 -6.42 1.22 -6.04
CA VAL A 96 -7.46 0.79 -6.98
C VAL A 96 -7.45 1.75 -8.16
N GLU A 97 -7.10 1.25 -9.33
CA GLU A 97 -6.98 2.04 -10.56
C GLU A 97 -8.38 2.36 -11.14
N PRO A 98 -8.48 3.26 -12.14
CA PRO A 98 -9.75 3.57 -12.79
C PRO A 98 -10.48 2.35 -13.36
N ARG A 99 -11.81 2.42 -13.39
CA ARG A 99 -12.68 1.36 -13.93
C ARG A 99 -12.47 0.01 -13.27
N SER A 100 -12.25 0.03 -11.97
CA SER A 100 -11.99 -1.17 -11.18
C SER A 100 -13.09 -1.42 -10.16
N GLU A 101 -13.36 -2.68 -9.92
CA GLU A 101 -14.27 -3.16 -8.90
C GLU A 101 -13.56 -4.21 -8.06
N ILE A 102 -13.46 -3.95 -6.76
CA ILE A 102 -12.81 -4.85 -5.80
C ILE A 102 -13.72 -5.10 -4.59
N THR A 103 -13.55 -6.26 -3.97
CA THR A 103 -14.20 -6.61 -2.70
C THR A 103 -13.14 -7.00 -1.69
N VAL A 104 -13.24 -6.49 -0.47
CA VAL A 104 -12.40 -6.90 0.66
C VAL A 104 -12.95 -8.22 1.21
N GLN A 105 -12.29 -9.36 0.92
CA GLN A 105 -12.76 -10.68 1.35
C GLN A 105 -12.26 -11.09 2.72
N ALA A 106 -11.03 -10.68 3.07
CA ALA A 106 -10.45 -10.91 4.39
C ALA A 106 -9.49 -9.78 4.75
N MET A 107 -9.40 -9.45 6.02
CA MET A 107 -8.47 -8.49 6.57
C MET A 107 -8.16 -8.77 8.04
N ASP A 108 -7.58 -9.94 8.30
CA ASP A 108 -7.07 -10.30 9.62
C ASP A 108 -5.74 -9.58 9.84
N VAL A 109 -5.75 -8.43 10.47
CA VAL A 109 -4.58 -7.58 10.69
C VAL A 109 -4.46 -7.22 12.17
N GLY A 110 -3.27 -7.41 12.75
CA GLY A 110 -2.95 -6.90 14.09
C GLY A 110 -3.12 -7.88 15.24
N GLY A 111 -3.40 -9.17 14.99
CA GLY A 111 -3.37 -10.21 16.02
C GLY A 111 -2.00 -10.89 16.16
N ARG A 112 -1.85 -11.80 17.16
CA ARG A 112 -0.71 -12.73 17.24
C ARG A 112 -0.67 -13.74 16.07
N ALA A 113 -1.77 -13.83 15.31
CA ALA A 113 -1.89 -14.60 14.10
C ALA A 113 -1.24 -13.88 12.90
N ARG A 114 -1.01 -14.62 11.82
CA ARG A 114 -0.48 -14.07 10.56
C ARG A 114 -1.50 -13.11 9.97
N SER A 115 -1.08 -11.93 9.53
CA SER A 115 -1.94 -11.05 8.75
C SER A 115 -2.39 -11.77 7.47
N ASN A 116 -3.68 -11.69 7.17
CA ASN A 116 -4.26 -12.26 5.95
C ASN A 116 -5.16 -11.21 5.31
N ILE A 117 -4.70 -10.66 4.19
CA ILE A 117 -5.45 -9.69 3.41
C ILE A 117 -5.85 -10.38 2.10
N GLN A 118 -7.14 -10.41 1.80
CA GLN A 118 -7.65 -10.96 0.55
C GLN A 118 -8.53 -9.93 -0.15
N ILE A 119 -8.16 -9.61 -1.38
CA ILE A 119 -8.88 -8.69 -2.26
C ILE A 119 -9.35 -9.46 -3.49
N LEU A 120 -10.65 -9.52 -3.70
CA LEU A 120 -11.24 -10.01 -4.94
C LEU A 120 -11.32 -8.86 -5.94
N ILE A 121 -10.77 -9.04 -7.11
CA ILE A 121 -10.84 -8.11 -8.24
C ILE A 121 -11.89 -8.66 -9.20
N THR A 122 -13.08 -8.09 -9.16
CA THR A 122 -14.16 -8.46 -10.09
C THR A 122 -13.86 -7.93 -11.50
N ALA A 123 -13.33 -6.71 -11.57
CA ALA A 123 -12.88 -6.09 -12.83
C ALA A 123 -11.80 -5.04 -12.56
N GLY A 124 -10.95 -4.79 -13.56
CA GLY A 124 -9.96 -3.72 -13.54
C GLY A 124 -8.65 -4.10 -12.86
N THR A 125 -7.92 -3.10 -12.37
CA THR A 125 -6.51 -3.21 -11.99
C THR A 125 -6.28 -2.69 -10.59
N VAL A 126 -5.44 -3.37 -9.82
CA VAL A 126 -4.94 -2.93 -8.52
C VAL A 126 -3.43 -2.97 -8.46
N TRP A 127 -2.85 -2.14 -7.59
CA TRP A 127 -1.44 -2.10 -7.27
C TRP A 127 -1.24 -2.14 -5.77
N ALA A 128 -0.57 -3.16 -5.26
CA ALA A 128 -0.35 -3.37 -3.83
C ALA A 128 1.11 -3.18 -3.44
N ARG A 129 1.34 -2.45 -2.34
CA ARG A 129 2.59 -2.43 -1.59
C ARG A 129 2.38 -3.17 -0.27
N ILE A 130 3.08 -4.26 -0.09
CA ILE A 130 3.00 -5.12 1.09
C ILE A 130 4.07 -4.68 2.08
N ALA A 131 3.64 -4.14 3.22
CA ALA A 131 4.55 -3.50 4.18
C ALA A 131 4.93 -4.36 5.37
N ASN A 132 4.03 -5.20 5.90
CA ASN A 132 4.24 -6.06 7.07
C ASN A 132 4.88 -5.34 8.29
N LEU A 133 4.49 -4.08 8.54
CA LEU A 133 5.10 -3.24 9.60
C LEU A 133 4.90 -3.79 11.01
N LEU A 134 3.90 -4.63 11.22
CA LEU A 134 3.60 -5.23 12.52
C LEU A 134 4.40 -6.51 12.79
N GLY A 135 5.41 -6.83 11.96
CA GLY A 135 6.31 -7.96 12.15
C GLY A 135 5.68 -9.35 11.93
N GLY A 136 4.47 -9.38 11.37
CA GLY A 136 3.75 -10.62 11.06
C GLY A 136 4.28 -11.29 9.78
N ARG A 137 4.17 -12.62 9.71
CA ARG A 137 4.33 -13.37 8.46
C ARG A 137 3.00 -13.35 7.69
N GLY A 138 2.53 -12.15 7.34
CA GLY A 138 1.27 -11.97 6.63
C GLY A 138 1.34 -12.43 5.16
N THR A 139 0.17 -12.59 4.57
CA THR A 139 0.00 -12.81 3.15
C THR A 139 -1.01 -11.82 2.60
N VAL A 140 -0.76 -11.33 1.39
CA VAL A 140 -1.72 -10.57 0.61
C VAL A 140 -2.07 -11.40 -0.61
N SER A 141 -3.36 -11.60 -0.83
CA SER A 141 -3.91 -12.28 -1.98
C SER A 141 -4.70 -11.29 -2.84
N LEU A 142 -4.29 -11.14 -4.08
CA LEU A 142 -5.03 -10.43 -5.11
C LEU A 142 -5.66 -11.48 -6.01
N ALA A 143 -6.98 -11.64 -5.94
CA ALA A 143 -7.70 -12.73 -6.58
C ALA A 143 -8.67 -12.23 -7.64
N SER A 144 -8.91 -13.03 -8.66
CA SER A 144 -10.08 -13.01 -9.52
C SER A 144 -10.99 -14.18 -9.16
N ASN A 145 -12.07 -14.37 -9.89
CA ASN A 145 -12.94 -15.55 -9.71
C ASN A 145 -12.26 -16.89 -10.06
N THR A 146 -11.14 -16.86 -10.77
CA THR A 146 -10.48 -18.06 -11.33
C THR A 146 -9.06 -18.28 -10.81
N HIS A 147 -8.36 -17.22 -10.43
CA HIS A 147 -6.94 -17.28 -10.04
C HIS A 147 -6.64 -16.27 -8.95
N ALA A 148 -5.55 -16.51 -8.23
CA ALA A 148 -5.03 -15.57 -7.25
C ALA A 148 -3.50 -15.47 -7.33
N ALA A 149 -3.03 -14.25 -7.03
CA ALA A 149 -1.64 -13.88 -6.84
C ALA A 149 -1.39 -13.67 -5.35
N ILE A 150 -0.56 -14.51 -4.74
CA ILE A 150 -0.28 -14.51 -3.29
C ILE A 150 1.15 -14.08 -3.07
N ALA A 151 1.35 -13.05 -2.26
CA ALA A 151 2.67 -12.56 -1.88
C ALA A 151 2.76 -12.27 -0.38
N ARG A 152 4.00 -12.23 0.15
CA ARG A 152 4.28 -11.92 1.55
C ARG A 152 4.90 -10.55 1.74
N ASP A 153 5.53 -10.05 0.71
CA ASP A 153 6.20 -8.75 0.67
C ASP A 153 6.26 -8.23 -0.77
N GLY A 154 6.68 -7.00 -0.92
CA GLY A 154 7.01 -6.42 -2.21
C GLY A 154 5.94 -5.51 -2.81
N LEU A 155 6.10 -5.33 -4.11
CA LEU A 155 5.26 -4.48 -4.97
C LEU A 155 4.66 -5.36 -6.05
N ILE A 156 3.36 -5.58 -5.98
CA ILE A 156 2.63 -6.48 -6.87
C ILE A 156 1.43 -5.77 -7.48
N GLY A 157 1.06 -6.16 -8.68
CA GLY A 157 -0.15 -5.72 -9.34
C GLY A 157 -0.97 -6.89 -9.83
N ALA A 158 -2.28 -6.71 -9.95
CA ALA A 158 -3.15 -7.67 -10.58
C ALA A 158 -4.27 -6.98 -11.36
N GLU A 159 -4.70 -7.62 -12.43
CA GLU A 159 -5.80 -7.17 -13.28
C GLU A 159 -6.73 -8.35 -13.57
N SER A 160 -8.02 -8.14 -13.37
CA SER A 160 -9.07 -9.04 -13.84
C SER A 160 -9.72 -8.43 -15.08
N ARG A 161 -9.63 -9.14 -16.20
CA ARG A 161 -10.14 -8.65 -17.49
C ARG A 161 -11.52 -9.20 -17.81
N ARG A 162 -12.25 -8.50 -18.67
CA ARG A 162 -13.61 -8.91 -19.09
C ARG A 162 -13.64 -10.21 -19.86
N ASP A 163 -12.53 -10.58 -20.51
CA ASP A 163 -12.38 -11.87 -21.23
C ASP A 163 -12.13 -13.05 -20.28
N GLY A 164 -12.14 -12.81 -18.97
CA GLY A 164 -11.86 -13.79 -17.92
C GLY A 164 -10.38 -14.04 -17.70
N SER A 165 -9.48 -13.38 -18.41
CA SER A 165 -8.05 -13.47 -18.15
C SER A 165 -7.66 -12.74 -16.87
N PHE A 166 -6.67 -13.30 -16.18
CA PHE A 166 -6.06 -12.72 -15.00
C PHE A 166 -4.59 -12.39 -15.31
N VAL A 167 -4.19 -11.17 -15.02
CA VAL A 167 -2.80 -10.72 -15.21
C VAL A 167 -2.21 -10.34 -13.88
N CYS A 168 -1.00 -10.78 -13.60
CA CYS A 168 -0.27 -10.43 -12.39
C CYS A 168 1.13 -9.93 -12.72
N TRP A 169 1.60 -8.94 -11.98
CA TRP A 169 2.95 -8.36 -12.11
C TRP A 169 3.62 -8.30 -10.75
N THR A 170 4.95 -8.43 -10.73
CA THR A 170 5.75 -8.12 -9.55
C THR A 170 6.94 -7.25 -9.91
N ARG A 171 7.14 -6.16 -9.15
CA ARG A 171 8.33 -5.30 -9.23
C ARG A 171 9.37 -5.68 -8.19
N SER A 172 8.91 -6.16 -7.04
CA SER A 172 9.74 -6.67 -5.95
C SER A 172 8.96 -7.69 -5.16
N GLY A 173 9.66 -8.59 -4.49
CA GLY A 173 9.05 -9.74 -3.83
C GLY A 173 8.67 -10.84 -4.82
N THR A 174 8.34 -12.00 -4.29
CA THR A 174 7.97 -13.19 -5.05
C THR A 174 6.47 -13.45 -4.93
N VAL A 175 5.83 -13.82 -6.04
CA VAL A 175 4.39 -14.06 -6.12
C VAL A 175 4.11 -15.50 -6.48
N GLN A 176 3.36 -16.19 -5.65
CA GLN A 176 2.82 -17.51 -5.96
C GLN A 176 1.48 -17.34 -6.71
N LEU A 177 1.38 -17.92 -7.87
CA LEU A 177 0.14 -18.01 -8.63
C LEU A 177 -0.60 -19.30 -8.27
N VAL A 178 -1.90 -19.18 -7.99
CA VAL A 178 -2.77 -20.33 -7.71
C VAL A 178 -4.07 -20.21 -8.49
N ASP A 179 -4.70 -21.34 -8.79
CA ASP A 179 -6.06 -21.38 -9.32
C ASP A 179 -7.12 -21.28 -8.21
N ALA A 180 -8.40 -21.24 -8.58
CA ALA A 180 -9.51 -21.16 -7.64
C ALA A 180 -9.58 -22.36 -6.67
N GLY A 181 -8.99 -23.49 -7.02
CA GLY A 181 -8.88 -24.67 -6.16
C GLY A 181 -7.66 -24.62 -5.23
N GLY A 182 -6.82 -23.58 -5.31
CA GLY A 182 -5.59 -23.44 -4.54
C GLY A 182 -4.40 -24.22 -5.10
N ALA A 183 -4.53 -24.84 -6.30
CA ALA A 183 -3.40 -25.52 -6.94
C ALA A 183 -2.40 -24.52 -7.51
N SER A 184 -1.11 -24.77 -7.27
CA SER A 184 -0.04 -23.91 -7.75
C SER A 184 0.03 -23.88 -9.27
N GLN A 185 0.04 -22.68 -9.84
CA GLN A 185 0.15 -22.42 -11.27
C GLN A 185 1.54 -21.87 -11.65
N GLY A 186 2.38 -21.55 -10.67
CA GLY A 186 3.74 -21.07 -10.88
C GLY A 186 4.18 -20.03 -9.86
N LEU A 187 5.40 -19.55 -10.05
CA LEU A 187 6.04 -18.53 -9.24
C LEU A 187 6.48 -17.39 -10.15
N LEU A 188 6.26 -16.15 -9.74
CA LEU A 188 6.81 -14.96 -10.39
C LEU A 188 7.94 -14.38 -9.55
N GLU A 189 9.06 -14.17 -10.20
CA GLU A 189 10.20 -13.47 -9.66
C GLU A 189 10.13 -11.97 -9.93
N PRO A 190 10.86 -11.14 -9.17
CA PRO A 190 10.89 -9.69 -9.39
C PRO A 190 11.15 -9.31 -10.85
N GLY A 191 10.33 -8.40 -11.38
CA GLY A 191 10.41 -7.96 -12.77
C GLY A 191 9.66 -8.84 -13.77
N GLN A 192 8.87 -9.81 -13.32
CA GLN A 192 8.08 -10.68 -14.18
C GLN A 192 6.59 -10.30 -14.20
N LYS A 193 5.94 -10.70 -15.28
CA LYS A 193 4.50 -10.64 -15.48
C LYS A 193 3.99 -12.00 -15.94
N ALA A 194 2.86 -12.45 -15.39
CA ALA A 194 2.12 -13.58 -15.92
C ALA A 194 0.78 -13.13 -16.46
N THR A 195 0.41 -13.68 -17.61
CA THR A 195 -0.94 -13.60 -18.15
C THR A 195 -1.54 -15.00 -18.10
N ILE A 196 -2.66 -15.15 -17.41
CA ILE A 196 -3.38 -16.41 -17.27
C ILE A 196 -4.69 -16.24 -18.03
N PRO A 197 -4.87 -16.90 -19.18
CA PRO A 197 -6.15 -16.91 -19.88
C PRO A 197 -7.26 -17.49 -19.01
N GLY A 198 -8.52 -17.12 -19.23
CA GLY A 198 -9.65 -17.69 -18.48
C GLY A 198 -9.71 -19.23 -18.52
N ARG A 199 -9.11 -19.85 -19.53
CA ARG A 199 -8.83 -21.28 -19.65
C ARG A 199 -7.43 -21.44 -20.25
N GLY A 200 -6.51 -22.08 -19.55
CA GLY A 200 -5.16 -22.33 -20.04
C GLY A 200 -4.09 -22.19 -18.96
N ARG A 201 -2.84 -22.32 -19.39
CA ARG A 201 -1.69 -22.18 -18.50
C ARG A 201 -1.19 -20.75 -18.47
N PRO A 202 -0.57 -20.29 -17.37
CA PRO A 202 0.11 -19.00 -17.31
C PRO A 202 1.18 -18.88 -18.38
N VAL A 203 1.23 -17.70 -19.00
CA VAL A 203 2.35 -17.29 -19.86
C VAL A 203 3.12 -16.23 -19.08
N THR A 204 4.37 -16.53 -18.77
CA THR A 204 5.25 -15.62 -18.02
C THR A 204 6.21 -14.90 -18.98
N GLU A 205 6.36 -13.62 -18.79
CA GLU A 205 7.25 -12.75 -19.56
C GLU A 205 7.91 -11.71 -18.69
N ASP A 206 9.00 -11.10 -19.16
CA ASP A 206 9.62 -10.00 -18.45
C ASP A 206 8.67 -8.79 -18.43
N PHE A 207 8.53 -8.22 -17.24
CA PHE A 207 7.73 -7.03 -17.04
C PHE A 207 8.57 -5.77 -17.29
N SER A 208 8.73 -5.38 -18.52
CA SER A 208 9.22 -4.03 -18.85
C SER A 208 8.07 -3.04 -18.67
N VAL A 209 8.00 -2.49 -17.47
CA VAL A 209 6.83 -1.73 -17.00
C VAL A 209 6.56 -0.50 -17.84
N HIS A 210 7.58 0.16 -18.31
CA HIS A 210 7.42 1.49 -18.87
C HIS A 210 8.34 1.73 -20.04
N ARG A 211 7.73 2.18 -21.13
CA ARG A 211 8.47 2.77 -22.24
C ARG A 211 9.27 3.99 -21.79
N SER A 212 8.75 4.69 -20.77
CA SER A 212 9.38 5.86 -20.15
C SER A 212 9.37 5.75 -18.63
N VAL A 213 10.46 6.18 -17.99
CA VAL A 213 10.64 6.18 -16.53
C VAL A 213 11.30 7.48 -16.10
N VAL A 214 10.81 8.03 -14.99
CA VAL A 214 11.53 9.04 -14.21
C VAL A 214 12.16 8.33 -13.01
N GLU A 215 13.48 8.30 -12.98
CA GLU A 215 14.28 7.69 -11.90
C GLU A 215 14.89 8.79 -11.04
N VAL A 216 14.76 8.65 -9.74
CA VAL A 216 15.41 9.52 -8.75
C VAL A 216 16.32 8.66 -7.89
N THR A 217 17.61 8.94 -7.94
CA THR A 217 18.61 8.31 -7.08
C THR A 217 19.12 9.33 -6.07
N ALA A 218 18.99 9.04 -4.79
CA ALA A 218 19.51 9.86 -3.70
C ALA A 218 20.51 9.06 -2.86
N ARG A 219 21.70 9.60 -2.68
CA ARG A 219 22.77 9.04 -1.83
C ARG A 219 23.06 9.99 -0.69
N GLY A 220 23.24 9.44 0.52
CA GLY A 220 23.42 10.20 1.74
C GLY A 220 22.09 10.38 2.50
N PRO A 221 22.01 11.38 3.43
CA PRO A 221 20.88 11.52 4.34
C PRO A 221 19.66 12.18 3.68
N LEU A 222 19.17 11.64 2.56
CA LEU A 222 18.04 12.15 1.81
C LEU A 222 16.94 11.10 1.63
N TRP A 223 15.69 11.53 1.77
CA TRP A 223 14.52 10.78 1.35
C TRP A 223 13.94 11.37 0.06
N PRO A 224 14.05 10.65 -1.06
CA PRO A 224 13.40 11.04 -2.29
C PRO A 224 11.91 10.66 -2.29
N LEU A 225 11.07 11.59 -2.74
CA LEU A 225 9.66 11.42 -2.98
C LEU A 225 9.30 12.05 -4.32
N VAL A 226 8.58 11.33 -5.15
CA VAL A 226 8.06 11.83 -6.42
C VAL A 226 6.56 12.00 -6.31
N VAL A 227 6.10 13.20 -6.66
CA VAL A 227 4.68 13.53 -6.83
C VAL A 227 4.39 13.50 -8.32
N MET A 228 3.37 12.74 -8.71
CA MET A 228 2.93 12.61 -10.10
C MET A 228 2.31 13.91 -10.63
N PRO A 229 2.18 14.08 -11.97
CA PRO A 229 1.57 15.27 -12.57
C PRO A 229 0.13 15.56 -12.11
N ASP A 230 -0.61 14.56 -11.64
CA ASP A 230 -1.95 14.75 -11.05
C ASP A 230 -1.92 15.45 -9.67
N GLY A 231 -0.74 15.63 -9.09
CA GLY A 231 -0.56 16.26 -7.79
C GLY A 231 -0.99 15.43 -6.58
N VAL A 232 -1.47 14.20 -6.80
CA VAL A 232 -2.10 13.36 -5.78
C VAL A 232 -1.31 12.09 -5.51
N ARG A 233 -0.91 11.35 -6.56
CA ARG A 233 -0.21 10.08 -6.40
C ARG A 233 1.26 10.27 -6.10
N LEU A 234 1.76 9.46 -5.16
CA LEU A 234 3.10 9.54 -4.62
C LEU A 234 3.85 8.22 -4.78
N ALA A 235 5.16 8.32 -4.98
CA ALA A 235 6.07 7.20 -4.81
C ALA A 235 7.37 7.67 -4.15
N GLY A 236 7.87 6.96 -3.14
CA GLY A 236 9.11 7.31 -2.47
C GLY A 236 9.14 7.02 -0.98
N PHE A 237 10.01 7.73 -0.28
CA PHE A 237 10.30 7.57 1.14
C PHE A 237 9.70 8.74 1.92
N VAL A 238 8.88 8.48 2.94
CA VAL A 238 8.19 9.52 3.72
C VAL A 238 8.59 9.54 5.19
N ALA A 239 9.01 8.40 5.73
CA ALA A 239 9.50 8.26 7.10
C ALA A 239 10.44 7.06 7.24
N PRO A 240 11.16 6.87 8.37
CA PRO A 240 11.97 5.67 8.60
C PRO A 240 11.13 4.40 8.44
N GLY A 241 11.52 3.54 7.49
CA GLY A 241 10.81 2.30 7.20
C GLY A 241 9.47 2.47 6.46
N ILE A 242 9.02 3.72 6.21
CA ILE A 242 7.75 3.98 5.54
C ILE A 242 8.01 4.49 4.12
N GLU A 243 7.55 3.71 3.17
CA GLU A 243 7.60 3.99 1.74
C GLU A 243 6.18 4.06 1.20
N VAL A 244 5.95 4.92 0.22
CA VAL A 244 4.69 5.02 -0.52
C VAL A 244 4.91 4.62 -1.97
N ASN A 245 3.99 3.85 -2.52
CA ASN A 245 4.00 3.39 -3.91
C ASN A 245 2.56 3.36 -4.44
N GLN A 246 1.95 4.54 -4.54
CA GLN A 246 0.56 4.71 -5.02
C GLN A 246 0.44 4.67 -6.54
N VAL A 247 1.58 4.62 -7.24
CA VAL A 247 1.64 4.67 -8.69
C VAL A 247 1.87 3.26 -9.23
N PHE A 248 0.97 2.78 -10.07
CA PHE A 248 1.10 1.48 -10.73
C PHE A 248 2.49 1.34 -11.38
N GLY A 249 3.21 0.28 -11.03
CA GLY A 249 4.54 0.01 -11.57
C GLY A 249 5.67 0.86 -11.01
N SER A 250 5.44 1.75 -10.04
CA SER A 250 6.52 2.44 -9.34
C SER A 250 7.39 1.45 -8.55
N LEU A 251 8.63 1.84 -8.31
CA LEU A 251 9.57 1.09 -7.48
C LEU A 251 10.22 2.02 -6.48
N THR A 252 10.31 1.58 -5.23
CA THR A 252 11.24 2.11 -4.24
C THR A 252 12.24 1.04 -3.89
N ALA A 253 13.51 1.40 -3.84
CA ALA A 253 14.58 0.47 -3.50
C ALA A 253 15.65 1.16 -2.64
N ARG A 254 16.27 0.38 -1.77
CA ARG A 254 17.48 0.77 -1.02
C ARG A 254 18.64 -0.07 -1.53
N ARG A 255 19.76 0.57 -1.78
CA ARG A 255 21.01 -0.08 -2.16
C ARG A 255 22.09 0.24 -1.15
N GLU A 256 23.19 -0.43 -1.25
CA GLU A 256 24.38 -0.19 -0.40
C GLU A 256 24.79 1.28 -0.37
N GLY A 257 25.43 1.70 0.72
CA GLY A 257 25.92 3.06 0.91
C GLY A 257 24.82 4.12 1.05
N GLU A 258 23.70 3.79 1.71
CA GLU A 258 22.55 4.68 1.93
C GLU A 258 21.93 5.24 0.63
N THR A 259 22.07 4.52 -0.46
CA THR A 259 21.47 4.92 -1.73
C THR A 259 19.99 4.51 -1.77
N ARG A 260 19.11 5.46 -2.06
CA ARG A 260 17.67 5.29 -2.24
C ARG A 260 17.29 5.58 -3.67
N ILE A 261 16.46 4.73 -4.24
CA ILE A 261 16.00 4.84 -5.62
C ILE A 261 14.48 4.89 -5.61
N VAL A 262 13.94 5.80 -6.39
CA VAL A 262 12.50 5.87 -6.70
C VAL A 262 12.37 5.89 -8.22
N GLU A 263 11.61 4.95 -8.75
CA GLU A 263 11.23 4.92 -10.16
C GLU A 263 9.74 5.10 -10.29
N VAL A 264 9.31 6.00 -11.16
CA VAL A 264 7.90 6.16 -11.51
C VAL A 264 7.74 6.10 -13.03
N PRO A 265 6.57 5.62 -13.52
CA PRO A 265 6.30 5.64 -14.95
C PRO A 265 6.31 7.06 -15.49
N GLY A 266 6.98 7.25 -16.61
CA GLY A 266 6.84 8.39 -17.50
C GLY A 266 5.59 8.26 -18.38
N GLY A 267 5.39 9.25 -19.28
CA GLY A 267 4.27 9.22 -20.23
C GLY A 267 2.93 9.69 -19.67
N HIS A 268 2.90 10.22 -18.46
CA HIS A 268 1.82 11.04 -17.93
C HIS A 268 2.14 12.51 -18.21
N PRO A 269 1.29 13.25 -18.93
CA PRO A 269 1.57 14.65 -19.26
C PRO A 269 1.58 15.53 -18.01
N GLY A 270 2.46 16.51 -17.98
CA GLY A 270 2.60 17.48 -16.91
C GLY A 270 3.87 17.36 -16.08
N PRO A 271 3.98 18.15 -15.01
CA PRO A 271 5.16 18.23 -14.17
C PRO A 271 5.19 17.12 -13.10
N TYR A 272 6.27 16.34 -13.10
CA TYR A 272 6.64 15.49 -11.97
C TYR A 272 7.44 16.35 -10.98
N ARG A 273 7.03 16.34 -9.73
CA ARG A 273 7.75 17.06 -8.67
C ARG A 273 8.59 16.07 -7.88
N VAL A 274 9.88 16.31 -7.81
CA VAL A 274 10.83 15.52 -7.02
C VAL A 274 11.12 16.28 -5.74
N LEU A 275 10.77 15.72 -4.60
CA LEU A 275 11.04 16.27 -3.28
C LEU A 275 12.13 15.44 -2.62
N LEU A 276 13.16 16.11 -2.07
CA LEU A 276 14.25 15.47 -1.36
C LEU A 276 14.28 16.03 0.05
N THR A 277 14.02 15.20 1.05
CA THR A 277 13.97 15.64 2.45
C THR A 277 15.24 15.19 3.17
N GLY A 278 15.97 16.11 3.80
CA GLY A 278 17.10 15.84 4.67
C GLY A 278 16.66 15.14 5.96
N ILE A 279 17.21 13.96 6.24
CA ILE A 279 16.89 13.19 7.45
C ILE A 279 17.93 13.34 8.55
N ALA A 280 19.11 13.80 8.19
CA ALA A 280 20.21 14.18 9.06
C ALA A 280 21.06 15.22 8.34
N ASP A 281 21.96 15.86 9.08
CA ASP A 281 22.98 16.72 8.49
C ASP A 281 24.02 15.90 7.75
N GLY A 282 24.43 16.32 6.56
CA GLY A 282 25.48 15.63 5.85
C GLY A 282 25.56 15.91 4.35
N ALA A 283 26.58 15.35 3.74
CA ALA A 283 26.77 15.46 2.29
C ALA A 283 25.79 14.55 1.54
N PHE A 284 25.35 15.02 0.39
CA PHE A 284 24.48 14.24 -0.48
C PHE A 284 24.88 14.29 -1.95
N THR A 285 24.43 13.31 -2.67
CA THR A 285 24.31 13.31 -4.13
C THR A 285 22.89 12.91 -4.51
N ALA A 286 22.25 13.69 -5.35
CA ALA A 286 20.95 13.37 -5.92
C ALA A 286 21.02 13.42 -7.43
N THR A 287 20.43 12.43 -8.10
CA THR A 287 20.35 12.38 -9.55
C THR A 287 18.91 12.14 -9.97
N VAL A 288 18.44 12.91 -10.94
CA VAL A 288 17.15 12.68 -11.60
C VAL A 288 17.41 12.35 -13.05
N THR A 289 16.98 11.17 -13.48
CA THR A 289 17.20 10.65 -14.83
C THR A 289 15.85 10.38 -15.49
N GLY A 290 15.66 10.90 -16.68
CA GLY A 290 14.58 10.49 -17.56
C GLY A 290 15.09 9.38 -18.49
N ARG A 291 14.38 8.26 -18.53
CA ARG A 291 14.73 7.12 -19.38
C ARG A 291 13.58 6.78 -20.32
N VAL A 292 13.94 6.41 -21.54
CA VAL A 292 12.99 5.81 -22.50
C VAL A 292 13.61 4.51 -23.00
N ARG A 293 12.92 3.39 -22.84
CA ARG A 293 13.43 2.03 -23.11
C ARG A 293 14.82 1.78 -22.49
N GLY A 294 14.97 2.18 -21.22
CA GLY A 294 16.23 2.01 -20.47
C GLY A 294 17.36 2.98 -20.85
N ARG A 295 17.25 3.74 -21.95
CA ARG A 295 18.23 4.73 -22.34
C ARG A 295 17.94 6.06 -21.66
N ALA A 296 18.95 6.68 -21.05
CA ALA A 296 18.83 8.00 -20.49
C ALA A 296 18.63 9.04 -21.61
N VAL A 297 17.58 9.84 -21.49
CA VAL A 297 17.25 10.99 -22.37
C VAL A 297 17.81 12.26 -21.76
N PHE A 298 17.78 12.37 -20.45
CA PHE A 298 18.46 13.41 -19.71
C PHE A 298 18.92 12.86 -18.35
N GLU A 299 19.92 13.54 -17.78
CA GLU A 299 20.36 13.32 -16.42
C GLU A 299 20.68 14.67 -15.78
N ARG A 300 20.20 14.88 -14.56
CA ARG A 300 20.61 16.01 -13.72
C ARG A 300 21.12 15.52 -12.40
N LYS A 301 22.28 15.99 -12.01
CA LYS A 301 22.96 15.62 -10.78
C LYS A 301 23.23 16.84 -9.93
N TRP A 302 22.97 16.73 -8.64
CA TRP A 302 23.29 17.73 -7.61
C TRP A 302 24.14 17.08 -6.53
N THR A 303 25.08 17.86 -6.02
CA THR A 303 25.89 17.50 -4.86
C THR A 303 25.91 18.67 -3.90
N GLY A 304 26.00 18.41 -2.62
CA GLY A 304 26.02 19.46 -1.61
C GLY A 304 25.90 18.90 -0.20
N THR A 305 25.55 19.76 0.70
CA THR A 305 25.19 19.40 2.09
C THR A 305 23.73 19.69 2.31
N VAL A 306 23.08 18.89 3.14
CA VAL A 306 21.70 19.07 3.56
C VAL A 306 21.65 19.08 5.07
N ALA A 307 20.77 19.90 5.64
CA ALA A 307 20.44 19.88 7.06
C ALA A 307 19.21 18.99 7.31
N ARG A 308 19.10 18.48 8.52
CA ARG A 308 17.93 17.71 8.95
C ARG A 308 16.65 18.55 8.82
N GLY A 309 15.63 17.98 8.16
CA GLY A 309 14.35 18.65 7.88
C GLY A 309 14.38 19.60 6.68
N GLN A 310 15.55 19.86 6.10
CA GLN A 310 15.67 20.68 4.89
C GLN A 310 15.02 19.96 3.70
N ARG A 311 14.30 20.70 2.87
CA ARG A 311 13.66 20.17 1.66
C ARG A 311 14.25 20.82 0.43
N LEU A 312 14.56 19.99 -0.55
CA LEU A 312 15.01 20.37 -1.87
C LEU A 312 13.97 19.90 -2.88
N ALA A 313 13.75 20.66 -3.93
CA ALA A 313 12.82 20.29 -4.99
C ALA A 313 13.50 20.31 -6.36
N ALA A 314 13.13 19.39 -7.19
CA ALA A 314 13.47 19.33 -8.61
C ALA A 314 12.20 19.01 -9.41
N GLY A 315 12.19 19.37 -10.69
CA GLY A 315 11.07 19.07 -11.58
C GLY A 315 11.50 18.35 -12.83
N VAL A 316 10.60 17.52 -13.33
CA VAL A 316 10.67 16.88 -14.65
C VAL A 316 9.33 17.14 -15.33
N VAL A 317 9.36 17.50 -16.61
CA VAL A 317 8.14 17.70 -17.40
C VAL A 317 8.06 16.65 -18.49
N GLN A 318 6.87 16.11 -18.68
CA GLN A 318 6.51 15.25 -19.79
C GLN A 318 5.37 15.91 -20.53
N ASP A 319 5.57 16.29 -21.79
CA ASP A 319 4.51 16.93 -22.59
C ASP A 319 3.71 15.90 -23.42
N PHE A 320 4.22 14.70 -23.60
CA PHE A 320 3.60 13.65 -24.40
C PHE A 320 2.70 12.75 -23.56
N ASP A 321 1.44 12.61 -23.94
CA ASP A 321 0.50 11.68 -23.32
C ASP A 321 0.40 10.37 -24.10
N VAL A 322 0.97 9.31 -23.57
CA VAL A 322 0.91 7.97 -24.16
C VAL A 322 -0.52 7.48 -24.39
N ARG A 323 -1.47 7.90 -23.54
CA ARG A 323 -2.88 7.49 -23.66
C ARG A 323 -3.57 8.08 -24.88
N GLN A 324 -3.12 9.23 -25.36
CA GLN A 324 -3.65 9.88 -26.56
C GLN A 324 -3.04 9.33 -27.85
N SER A 325 -2.06 8.43 -27.75
CA SER A 325 -1.37 7.83 -28.88
C SER A 325 -2.02 6.54 -29.37
N VAL A 326 -3.31 6.35 -29.09
CA VAL A 326 -4.05 5.16 -29.55
C VAL A 326 -4.05 5.13 -31.08
N GLY A 327 -3.47 4.07 -31.66
CA GLY A 327 -3.31 3.94 -33.11
C GLY A 327 -1.96 4.45 -33.68
N ALA A 328 -1.16 5.17 -32.91
CA ALA A 328 0.21 5.52 -33.31
C ALA A 328 1.10 4.27 -33.33
N ASN A 329 2.01 4.20 -34.29
CA ASN A 329 3.00 3.13 -34.31
C ASN A 329 4.01 3.32 -33.18
N GLU A 330 4.72 2.26 -32.85
CA GLU A 330 5.65 2.26 -31.71
C GLU A 330 6.79 3.29 -31.85
N ALA A 331 7.26 3.55 -33.05
CA ALA A 331 8.30 4.53 -33.30
C ALA A 331 7.83 5.96 -33.03
N GLU A 332 6.59 6.30 -33.40
CA GLU A 332 5.98 7.60 -33.12
C GLU A 332 5.82 7.83 -31.62
N VAL A 333 5.34 6.82 -30.88
CA VAL A 333 5.21 6.88 -29.43
C VAL A 333 6.56 7.10 -28.76
N LEU A 334 7.60 6.38 -29.21
CA LEU A 334 8.94 6.52 -28.66
C LEU A 334 9.56 7.89 -28.96
N ASN A 335 9.40 8.39 -30.18
CA ASN A 335 9.88 9.71 -30.56
C ASN A 335 9.19 10.81 -29.73
N GLY A 336 7.88 10.69 -29.54
CA GLY A 336 7.12 11.58 -28.67
C GLY A 336 7.61 11.58 -27.23
N LEU A 337 7.87 10.40 -26.66
CA LEU A 337 8.40 10.26 -25.29
C LEU A 337 9.80 10.87 -25.17
N VAL A 338 10.70 10.58 -26.12
CA VAL A 338 12.08 11.09 -26.12
C VAL A 338 12.10 12.61 -26.24
N SER A 339 11.33 13.17 -27.16
CA SER A 339 11.36 14.62 -27.44
C SER A 339 10.71 15.47 -26.34
N SER A 340 9.77 14.91 -25.60
CA SER A 340 8.97 15.64 -24.62
C SER A 340 9.40 15.44 -23.16
N LEU A 341 10.15 14.38 -22.86
CA LEU A 341 10.65 14.14 -21.51
C LEU A 341 11.92 14.98 -21.24
N ARG A 342 11.80 15.98 -20.40
CA ARG A 342 12.86 16.94 -20.11
C ARG A 342 12.84 17.40 -18.65
N PRO A 343 13.99 17.85 -18.12
CA PRO A 343 14.01 18.52 -16.81
C PRO A 343 13.17 19.80 -16.89
N ASP A 344 12.45 20.08 -15.80
CA ASP A 344 11.76 21.35 -15.67
C ASP A 344 12.74 22.50 -15.71
N ARG A 345 12.50 23.49 -16.57
CA ARG A 345 13.32 24.69 -16.70
C ARG A 345 12.92 25.77 -15.73
N ALA A 346 11.75 25.63 -15.07
CA ALA A 346 11.40 26.54 -14.00
C ALA A 346 12.56 26.57 -13.00
N PRO A 347 13.00 27.74 -12.56
CA PRO A 347 14.03 27.80 -11.54
C PRO A 347 13.52 26.95 -10.38
N VAL A 348 14.23 25.86 -10.09
CA VAL A 348 14.06 25.19 -8.81
C VAL A 348 14.36 26.29 -7.82
N PRO A 349 13.36 26.83 -7.08
CA PRO A 349 13.63 27.87 -6.12
C PRO A 349 14.71 27.30 -5.22
N GLY A 350 15.85 27.94 -5.17
CA GLY A 350 16.93 27.53 -4.31
C GLY A 350 16.31 27.33 -2.94
N PHE A 351 16.36 26.10 -2.44
CA PHE A 351 16.01 25.76 -1.06
C PHE A 351 14.79 26.49 -0.49
N VAL A 352 13.59 26.11 -0.87
CA VAL A 352 12.39 26.54 -0.16
C VAL A 352 12.28 25.67 1.08
N LEU A 353 12.62 26.25 2.22
CA LEU A 353 12.26 25.73 3.54
C LEU A 353 10.75 25.82 3.66
N LEU A 354 10.02 24.82 3.20
CA LEU A 354 8.61 24.67 3.56
C LEU A 354 8.56 24.09 4.96
N SER A 355 7.97 24.83 5.89
CA SER A 355 7.64 24.28 7.21
C SER A 355 6.60 23.18 7.07
N PRO A 356 6.50 22.22 8.01
CA PRO A 356 5.43 21.21 7.99
C PRO A 356 4.01 21.79 7.89
N LEU A 357 3.81 23.02 8.34
CA LEU A 357 2.54 23.75 8.25
C LEU A 357 2.25 24.27 6.83
N GLU A 358 3.27 24.65 6.06
CA GLU A 358 3.11 25.12 4.68
C GLU A 358 2.84 23.96 3.71
N VAL A 359 3.34 22.76 4.01
CA VAL A 359 2.97 21.54 3.25
C VAL A 359 1.50 21.23 3.43
N ALA A 360 0.99 21.24 4.66
CA ALA A 360 -0.43 21.01 4.93
C ALA A 360 -1.34 22.13 4.37
N ALA A 361 -0.83 23.32 4.12
CA ALA A 361 -1.57 24.42 3.48
C ALA A 361 -1.54 24.35 1.96
N ALA A 362 -0.47 23.81 1.36
CA ALA A 362 -0.37 23.58 -0.08
C ALA A 362 -1.21 22.37 -0.54
N GLU A 363 -1.43 21.40 0.35
CA GLU A 363 -2.29 20.23 0.10
C GLU A 363 -3.80 20.57 0.17
N ARG A 364 -4.16 21.77 0.65
CA ARG A 364 -5.56 22.25 0.78
C ARG A 364 -5.97 23.26 -0.29
N ARG A 365 -5.14 23.53 -1.25
CA ARG A 365 -5.44 24.38 -2.42
C ARG A 365 -5.43 23.54 -3.70
#